data_a2301a739e8b5d255189ff2557e41a3b
#
_entry.id   a2301a739e8b5d255189ff2557e41a3b
#
_cell.length_a   1.000
_cell.length_b   1.000
_cell.length_c   1.000
_cell.angle_alpha   90.00
_cell.angle_beta   90.00
_cell.angle_gamma   90.00
#
_symmetry.space_group_name_H-M   'P 1'
#
loop_
_entity.id
_entity.type
_entity.pdbx_description
1 polymer ?
#
loop_
_entity_poly.entity_id
_entity_poly.type
_entity_poly.pdbx_seq_one_letter_code
_entity_poly.pdbx_strand_id
1 'polypeptide(L)'
;VAMIMKNFGRSTKQEDPVVHFYETFLGEYNPALRKARGVWYTPQPVVNFIVRAVDDILKTEFNLKEGLADTSKIKIKKSVPKFDDRSKTKSKVIGEQETEVEVHKVQILDPATGTGTFLAEVVKHIHKKFEGQQGIWSKYVTNDLIPRLNGFELLMASYAMAHLKMDMLLTETGYKPTDDQRFRIFLTNSL
;
A
#
# COMPACT_ATOMS: atom_id res chain seq x y z
N VAL A 1 8.38 24.86 -3.20
CA VAL A 1 8.32 23.40 -2.98
C VAL A 1 8.07 22.67 -4.30
N ALA A 2 6.97 22.93 -5.04
CA ALA A 2 6.66 22.24 -6.30
C ALA A 2 7.76 22.36 -7.38
N MET A 3 8.43 23.52 -7.46
CA MET A 3 9.52 23.76 -8.42
C MET A 3 10.80 22.98 -8.05
N ILE A 4 11.07 22.83 -6.75
CA ILE A 4 12.20 22.03 -6.24
C ILE A 4 11.95 20.55 -6.50
N MET A 5 10.73 20.05 -6.21
CA MET A 5 10.34 18.66 -6.45
C MET A 5 10.38 18.27 -7.93
N LYS A 6 10.05 19.18 -8.85
CA LYS A 6 10.07 18.91 -10.30
C LYS A 6 11.48 18.66 -10.86
N ASN A 7 12.52 19.21 -10.22
CA ASN A 7 13.91 19.07 -10.64
C ASN A 7 14.73 18.14 -9.75
N PHE A 8 14.17 17.74 -8.60
CA PHE A 8 14.83 16.85 -7.65
C PHE A 8 14.93 15.45 -8.25
N GLY A 9 16.11 14.88 -8.29
CA GLY A 9 16.37 13.55 -8.85
C GLY A 9 16.72 13.50 -10.35
N ARG A 10 16.42 14.53 -11.15
CA ARG A 10 16.80 14.55 -12.57
C ARG A 10 18.31 14.59 -12.80
N SER A 11 19.06 15.25 -11.92
CA SER A 11 20.52 15.32 -11.99
C SER A 11 21.21 14.07 -11.45
N THR A 12 20.56 13.31 -10.58
CA THR A 12 21.13 12.13 -9.89
C THR A 12 20.73 10.81 -10.53
N LYS A 13 19.85 10.80 -11.55
CA LYS A 13 19.24 9.61 -12.17
C LYS A 13 18.54 8.69 -11.15
N GLN A 14 18.16 9.22 -10.00
CA GLN A 14 17.42 8.47 -8.97
C GLN A 14 15.94 8.52 -9.27
N GLU A 15 15.33 7.36 -9.36
CA GLU A 15 13.93 7.19 -9.79
C GLU A 15 12.91 7.68 -8.76
N ASP A 16 13.32 7.86 -7.48
CA ASP A 16 12.42 8.27 -6.40
C ASP A 16 12.98 9.44 -5.57
N PRO A 17 12.62 10.68 -5.90
CA PRO A 17 13.13 11.87 -5.22
C PRO A 17 12.70 11.96 -3.74
N VAL A 18 11.56 11.37 -3.38
CA VAL A 18 11.02 11.38 -2.01
C VAL A 18 11.86 10.48 -1.10
N VAL A 19 12.18 9.28 -1.58
CA VAL A 19 13.04 8.33 -0.85
C VAL A 19 14.43 8.91 -0.69
N HIS A 20 15.00 9.48 -1.74
CA HIS A 20 16.34 10.07 -1.68
C HIS A 20 16.41 11.24 -0.70
N PHE A 21 15.42 12.13 -0.71
CA PHE A 21 15.34 13.22 0.27
C PHE A 21 15.30 12.67 1.71
N TYR A 22 14.44 11.69 1.96
CA TYR A 22 14.29 11.11 3.27
C TYR A 22 15.55 10.37 3.75
N GLU A 23 16.20 9.62 2.88
CA GLU A 23 17.46 8.92 3.20
C GLU A 23 18.60 9.89 3.50
N THR A 24 18.76 10.94 2.68
CA THR A 24 19.77 11.97 2.89
C THR A 24 19.50 12.71 4.20
N PHE A 25 18.24 13.09 4.43
CA PHE A 25 17.84 13.75 5.68
C PHE A 25 18.15 12.88 6.90
N LEU A 26 17.77 11.60 6.90
CA LEU A 26 18.07 10.70 8.01
C LEU A 26 19.56 10.42 8.16
N GLY A 27 20.29 10.35 7.06
CA GLY A 27 21.75 10.18 7.07
C GLY A 27 22.47 11.32 7.78
N GLU A 28 22.01 12.55 7.58
CA GLU A 28 22.57 13.74 8.20
C GLU A 28 22.02 14.01 9.60
N TYR A 29 20.70 13.82 9.80
CA TYR A 29 20.01 14.15 11.04
C TYR A 29 20.32 13.16 12.17
N ASN A 30 20.28 11.86 11.91
CA ASN A 30 20.55 10.82 12.91
C ASN A 30 21.07 9.50 12.31
N PRO A 31 22.37 9.45 11.96
CA PRO A 31 22.97 8.24 11.37
C PRO A 31 22.90 7.01 12.28
N ALA A 32 23.00 7.23 13.59
CA ALA A 32 22.95 6.13 14.59
C ALA A 32 21.55 5.50 14.64
N LEU A 33 20.48 6.32 14.61
CA LEU A 33 19.11 5.84 14.58
C LEU A 33 18.81 5.12 13.27
N ARG A 34 19.28 5.64 12.14
CA ARG A 34 19.16 4.98 10.82
C ARG A 34 19.73 3.57 10.86
N LYS A 35 20.95 3.41 11.38
CA LYS A 35 21.64 2.13 11.52
C LYS A 35 20.92 1.20 12.50
N ALA A 36 20.55 1.70 13.68
CA ALA A 36 19.91 0.92 14.74
C ALA A 36 18.50 0.41 14.34
N ARG A 37 17.79 1.14 13.50
CA ARG A 37 16.44 0.79 13.04
C ARG A 37 16.41 0.08 11.70
N GLY A 38 17.57 -0.19 11.08
CA GLY A 38 17.66 -0.90 9.80
C GLY A 38 16.96 -0.18 8.64
N VAL A 39 16.94 1.15 8.65
CA VAL A 39 16.30 1.96 7.58
C VAL A 39 17.21 1.95 6.35
N TRP A 40 17.08 0.89 5.56
CA TRP A 40 17.82 0.69 4.32
C TRP A 40 16.86 0.65 3.13
N TYR A 41 17.25 1.34 2.09
CA TYR A 41 16.51 1.33 0.82
C TYR A 41 16.78 0.05 0.03
N THR A 42 15.72 -0.59 -0.45
CA THR A 42 15.85 -1.72 -1.37
C THR A 42 16.03 -1.19 -2.79
N PRO A 43 17.11 -1.58 -3.51
CA PRO A 43 17.34 -1.12 -4.87
C PRO A 43 16.16 -1.42 -5.81
N GLN A 44 15.78 -0.46 -6.65
CA GLN A 44 14.61 -0.56 -7.51
C GLN A 44 14.60 -1.83 -8.41
N PRO A 45 15.73 -2.30 -8.99
CA PRO A 45 15.72 -3.56 -9.75
C PRO A 45 15.30 -4.77 -8.93
N VAL A 46 15.63 -4.81 -7.63
CA VAL A 46 15.23 -5.90 -6.72
C VAL A 46 13.74 -5.82 -6.44
N VAL A 47 13.23 -4.62 -6.16
CA VAL A 47 11.79 -4.39 -5.94
C VAL A 47 10.99 -4.82 -7.17
N ASN A 48 11.41 -4.39 -8.36
CA ASN A 48 10.77 -4.74 -9.63
C ASN A 48 10.79 -6.25 -9.89
N PHE A 49 11.90 -6.91 -9.56
CA PHE A 49 12.01 -8.36 -9.70
C PHE A 49 11.01 -9.08 -8.76
N ILE A 50 10.99 -8.71 -7.48
CA ILE A 50 10.11 -9.34 -6.49
C ILE A 50 8.64 -9.17 -6.86
N VAL A 51 8.21 -7.95 -7.23
CA VAL A 51 6.82 -7.69 -7.60
C VAL A 51 6.41 -8.50 -8.83
N ARG A 52 7.26 -8.59 -9.85
CA ARG A 52 7.00 -9.41 -11.04
C ARG A 52 6.96 -10.89 -10.71
N ALA A 53 7.89 -11.38 -9.89
CA ALA A 53 7.91 -12.78 -9.49
C ALA A 53 6.64 -13.20 -8.74
N VAL A 54 6.15 -12.33 -7.84
CA VAL A 54 4.87 -12.56 -7.14
C VAL A 54 3.70 -12.57 -8.11
N ASP A 55 3.65 -11.63 -9.06
CA ASP A 55 2.60 -11.59 -10.10
C ASP A 55 2.60 -12.88 -10.96
N ASP A 56 3.78 -13.37 -11.34
CA ASP A 56 3.94 -14.61 -12.11
C ASP A 56 3.52 -15.85 -11.30
N ILE A 57 3.93 -15.95 -10.02
CA ILE A 57 3.51 -17.03 -9.12
C ILE A 57 1.99 -17.06 -8.97
N LEU A 58 1.35 -15.91 -8.78
CA LEU A 58 -0.11 -15.84 -8.70
C LEU A 58 -0.79 -16.39 -9.96
N LYS A 59 -0.21 -16.16 -11.15
CA LYS A 59 -0.73 -16.67 -12.41
C LYS A 59 -0.48 -18.16 -12.61
N THR A 60 0.73 -18.63 -12.29
CA THR A 60 1.16 -20.01 -12.59
C THR A 60 0.70 -21.02 -11.54
N GLU A 61 0.90 -20.70 -10.27
CA GLU A 61 0.63 -21.62 -9.17
C GLU A 61 -0.81 -21.51 -8.62
N PHE A 62 -1.38 -20.29 -8.67
CA PHE A 62 -2.72 -20.03 -8.12
C PHE A 62 -3.81 -19.89 -9.18
N ASN A 63 -3.47 -20.03 -10.47
CA ASN A 63 -4.40 -19.91 -11.62
C ASN A 63 -5.17 -18.56 -11.66
N LEU A 64 -4.56 -17.50 -11.14
CA LEU A 64 -5.13 -16.14 -11.16
C LEU A 64 -4.61 -15.40 -12.39
N LYS A 65 -5.36 -15.45 -13.50
CA LYS A 65 -4.93 -14.90 -14.79
C LYS A 65 -4.46 -13.45 -14.73
N GLU A 66 -5.08 -12.65 -13.86
CA GLU A 66 -4.73 -11.24 -13.67
C GLU A 66 -3.63 -11.02 -12.61
N GLY A 67 -3.15 -12.07 -11.93
CA GLY A 67 -2.08 -12.00 -10.95
C GLY A 67 -2.40 -11.00 -9.84
N LEU A 68 -1.50 -10.04 -9.61
CA LEU A 68 -1.70 -8.96 -8.63
C LEU A 68 -2.91 -8.07 -8.92
N ALA A 69 -3.38 -8.01 -10.17
CA ALA A 69 -4.56 -7.22 -10.54
C ALA A 69 -5.88 -7.97 -10.36
N ASP A 70 -5.87 -9.24 -9.94
CA ASP A 70 -7.06 -10.06 -9.78
C ASP A 70 -8.06 -9.44 -8.80
N THR A 71 -9.33 -9.38 -9.20
CA THR A 71 -10.43 -8.80 -8.41
C THR A 71 -11.39 -9.84 -7.87
N SER A 72 -11.09 -11.14 -8.06
CA SER A 72 -11.95 -12.21 -7.57
C SER A 72 -12.09 -12.19 -6.06
N LYS A 73 -13.29 -12.50 -5.57
CA LYS A 73 -13.63 -12.47 -4.16
C LYS A 73 -14.04 -13.85 -3.68
N ILE A 74 -13.83 -14.09 -2.40
CA ILE A 74 -14.30 -15.27 -1.67
C ILE A 74 -15.10 -14.84 -0.45
N LYS A 75 -16.04 -15.67 -0.05
CA LYS A 75 -16.76 -15.50 1.22
C LYS A 75 -16.01 -16.22 2.33
N ILE A 76 -15.70 -15.49 3.37
CA ILE A 76 -15.10 -16.03 4.60
C ILE A 76 -16.04 -15.81 5.77
N LYS A 77 -16.08 -16.76 6.71
CA LYS A 77 -16.75 -16.56 7.98
C LYS A 77 -15.84 -15.79 8.92
N LYS A 78 -16.31 -14.69 9.45
CA LYS A 78 -15.60 -13.87 10.42
C LYS A 78 -16.40 -13.80 11.72
N SER A 79 -15.73 -14.10 12.83
CA SER A 79 -16.29 -13.82 14.15
C SER A 79 -16.23 -12.31 14.42
N VAL A 80 -17.36 -11.73 14.72
CA VAL A 80 -17.48 -10.31 15.06
C VAL A 80 -18.17 -10.17 16.42
N PRO A 81 -17.80 -9.16 17.22
CA PRO A 81 -18.48 -8.93 18.50
C PRO A 81 -19.96 -8.70 18.29
N LYS A 82 -20.79 -9.44 19.06
CA LYS A 82 -22.23 -9.20 19.14
C LYS A 82 -22.49 -8.18 20.24
N PHE A 83 -23.14 -7.07 19.87
CA PHE A 83 -23.50 -6.02 20.82
C PHE A 83 -24.95 -6.19 21.32
N ASP A 84 -25.19 -5.74 22.56
CA ASP A 84 -26.53 -5.71 23.11
C ASP A 84 -27.39 -4.64 22.43
N ASP A 85 -28.38 -5.06 21.64
CA ASP A 85 -29.28 -4.16 20.92
C ASP A 85 -30.18 -3.32 21.84
N ARG A 86 -30.30 -3.70 23.12
CA ARG A 86 -31.06 -2.96 24.13
C ARG A 86 -30.29 -1.78 24.70
N SER A 87 -28.98 -1.74 24.50
CA SER A 87 -28.12 -0.62 24.92
C SER A 87 -28.13 0.49 23.91
N LYS A 88 -28.60 1.67 24.29
CA LYS A 88 -28.55 2.89 23.43
C LYS A 88 -27.15 3.26 22.93
N THR A 89 -26.09 2.77 23.60
CA THR A 89 -24.70 3.07 23.28
C THR A 89 -23.98 1.93 22.56
N LYS A 90 -24.62 0.78 22.31
CA LYS A 90 -24.01 -0.44 21.70
C LYS A 90 -22.61 -0.80 22.27
N SER A 91 -22.36 -0.45 23.52
CA SER A 91 -21.02 -0.56 24.11
C SER A 91 -20.78 -1.91 24.84
N LYS A 92 -21.83 -2.69 25.10
CA LYS A 92 -21.70 -3.97 25.81
C LYS A 92 -21.63 -5.12 24.82
N VAL A 93 -20.47 -5.78 24.74
CA VAL A 93 -20.29 -7.02 24.00
C VAL A 93 -20.96 -8.16 24.81
N ILE A 94 -21.89 -8.89 24.20
CA ILE A 94 -22.64 -9.99 24.81
C ILE A 94 -22.24 -11.37 24.25
N GLY A 95 -21.30 -11.40 23.31
CA GLY A 95 -20.80 -12.62 22.68
C GLY A 95 -20.15 -12.36 21.35
N GLU A 96 -19.95 -13.42 20.58
CA GLU A 96 -19.48 -13.38 19.21
C GLU A 96 -20.56 -13.94 18.28
N GLN A 97 -20.61 -13.43 17.06
CA GLN A 97 -21.46 -13.95 16.01
C GLN A 97 -20.63 -14.17 14.75
N GLU A 98 -20.86 -15.27 14.06
CA GLU A 98 -20.29 -15.49 12.73
C GLU A 98 -21.05 -14.68 11.71
N THR A 99 -20.30 -13.93 10.90
CA THR A 99 -20.84 -13.16 9.76
C THR A 99 -20.05 -13.54 8.52
N GLU A 100 -20.74 -13.82 7.43
CA GLU A 100 -20.07 -13.99 6.12
C GLU A 100 -19.66 -12.62 5.59
N VAL A 101 -18.36 -12.50 5.27
CA VAL A 101 -17.79 -11.29 4.69
C VAL A 101 -17.13 -11.66 3.37
N GLU A 102 -17.40 -10.85 2.35
CA GLU A 102 -16.76 -10.99 1.05
C GLU A 102 -15.43 -10.26 1.06
N VAL A 103 -14.34 -10.97 0.73
CA VAL A 103 -12.99 -10.42 0.70
C VAL A 103 -12.30 -10.75 -0.62
N HIS A 104 -11.41 -9.89 -1.09
CA HIS A 104 -10.60 -10.20 -2.25
C HIS A 104 -9.72 -11.41 -1.99
N LYS A 105 -9.64 -12.29 -2.97
CA LYS A 105 -8.83 -13.52 -2.91
C LYS A 105 -7.35 -13.19 -2.80
N VAL A 106 -6.89 -12.18 -3.53
CA VAL A 106 -5.53 -11.66 -3.42
C VAL A 106 -5.51 -10.49 -2.43
N GLN A 107 -4.83 -10.66 -1.30
CA GLN A 107 -4.52 -9.61 -0.35
C GLN A 107 -3.03 -9.30 -0.43
N ILE A 108 -2.68 -8.03 -0.41
CA ILE A 108 -1.30 -7.56 -0.50
C ILE A 108 -0.92 -6.95 0.85
N LEU A 109 0.15 -7.44 1.44
CA LEU A 109 0.69 -6.93 2.70
C LEU A 109 2.20 -6.71 2.57
N ASP A 110 2.62 -5.49 2.85
CA ASP A 110 4.02 -5.15 3.12
C ASP A 110 4.19 -4.95 4.64
N PRO A 111 4.78 -5.92 5.37
CA PRO A 111 4.88 -5.84 6.83
C PRO A 111 5.98 -4.89 7.32
N ALA A 112 6.78 -4.33 6.43
CA ALA A 112 7.86 -3.38 6.72
C ALA A 112 7.90 -2.30 5.64
N THR A 113 6.81 -1.57 5.51
CA THR A 113 6.49 -0.69 4.38
C THR A 113 7.57 0.37 4.10
N GLY A 114 8.28 0.83 5.13
CA GLY A 114 9.25 1.90 4.96
C GLY A 114 8.56 3.14 4.37
N THR A 115 9.15 3.67 3.30
CA THR A 115 8.57 4.78 2.53
C THR A 115 7.58 4.33 1.44
N GLY A 116 7.12 3.08 1.48
CA GLY A 116 6.10 2.55 0.56
C GLY A 116 6.64 2.10 -0.80
N THR A 117 7.91 1.76 -0.92
CA THR A 117 8.53 1.44 -2.21
C THR A 117 7.94 0.20 -2.87
N PHE A 118 7.71 -0.88 -2.12
CA PHE A 118 7.07 -2.08 -2.66
C PHE A 118 5.61 -1.85 -3.03
N LEU A 119 4.84 -1.18 -2.16
CA LEU A 119 3.44 -0.86 -2.44
C LEU A 119 3.30 0.03 -3.68
N ALA A 120 4.17 1.02 -3.82
CA ALA A 120 4.21 1.88 -5.00
C ALA A 120 4.52 1.11 -6.29
N GLU A 121 5.47 0.17 -6.25
CA GLU A 121 5.78 -0.66 -7.42
C GLU A 121 4.62 -1.59 -7.78
N VAL A 122 3.93 -2.17 -6.79
CA VAL A 122 2.71 -2.95 -7.04
C VAL A 122 1.66 -2.09 -7.76
N VAL A 123 1.42 -0.86 -7.32
CA VAL A 123 0.49 0.05 -7.99
C VAL A 123 0.92 0.33 -9.43
N LYS A 124 2.20 0.65 -9.65
CA LYS A 124 2.75 0.89 -10.99
C LYS A 124 2.61 -0.33 -11.90
N HIS A 125 2.92 -1.51 -11.35
CA HIS A 125 2.81 -2.78 -12.08
C HIS A 125 1.38 -3.06 -12.52
N ILE A 126 0.41 -2.86 -11.63
CA ILE A 126 -1.02 -3.05 -11.93
C ILE A 126 -1.49 -1.97 -12.92
N HIS A 127 -1.13 -0.71 -12.70
CA HIS A 127 -1.57 0.43 -13.54
C HIS A 127 -1.22 0.24 -15.02
N LYS A 128 -0.10 -0.40 -15.35
CA LYS A 128 0.30 -0.72 -16.74
C LYS A 128 -0.79 -1.47 -17.51
N LYS A 129 -1.61 -2.28 -16.82
CA LYS A 129 -2.74 -3.00 -17.44
C LYS A 129 -3.93 -2.09 -17.77
N PHE A 130 -3.99 -0.90 -17.17
CA PHE A 130 -5.07 0.07 -17.33
C PHE A 130 -4.65 1.30 -18.14
N GLU A 131 -3.47 1.28 -18.78
CA GLU A 131 -3.02 2.37 -19.64
C GLU A 131 -4.05 2.66 -20.74
N GLY A 132 -4.44 3.93 -20.89
CA GLY A 132 -5.50 4.36 -21.78
C GLY A 132 -6.95 4.15 -21.29
N GLN A 133 -7.15 3.60 -20.09
CA GLN A 133 -8.48 3.28 -19.53
C GLN A 133 -8.72 4.00 -18.18
N GLN A 134 -8.50 5.31 -18.13
CA GLN A 134 -8.55 6.10 -16.88
C GLN A 134 -9.86 6.00 -16.10
N GLY A 135 -11.00 5.91 -16.78
CA GLY A 135 -12.30 5.78 -16.12
C GLY A 135 -12.45 4.44 -15.36
N ILE A 136 -11.94 3.37 -15.94
CA ILE A 136 -11.92 2.05 -15.30
C ILE A 136 -10.90 2.03 -14.18
N TRP A 137 -9.74 2.67 -14.38
CA TRP A 137 -8.68 2.76 -13.38
C TRP A 137 -9.14 3.37 -12.07
N SER A 138 -9.81 4.52 -12.11
CA SER A 138 -10.29 5.17 -10.89
C SER A 138 -11.27 4.28 -10.11
N LYS A 139 -12.19 3.60 -10.80
CA LYS A 139 -13.12 2.66 -10.18
C LYS A 139 -12.38 1.45 -9.57
N TYR A 140 -11.40 0.92 -10.29
CA TYR A 140 -10.58 -0.21 -9.81
C TYR A 140 -9.78 0.19 -8.56
N VAL A 141 -9.15 1.36 -8.54
CA VAL A 141 -8.40 1.84 -7.37
C VAL A 141 -9.29 1.91 -6.14
N THR A 142 -10.47 2.52 -6.28
CA THR A 142 -11.42 2.68 -5.17
C THR A 142 -11.96 1.34 -4.65
N ASN A 143 -12.41 0.46 -5.55
CA ASN A 143 -13.15 -0.73 -5.16
C ASN A 143 -12.28 -1.97 -4.91
N ASP A 144 -11.14 -2.05 -5.59
CA ASP A 144 -10.36 -3.28 -5.62
C ASP A 144 -8.89 -3.10 -5.19
N LEU A 145 -8.26 -1.96 -5.41
CA LEU A 145 -6.85 -1.79 -5.05
C LEU A 145 -6.68 -1.34 -3.59
N ILE A 146 -7.24 -0.21 -3.21
CA ILE A 146 -7.10 0.34 -1.84
C ILE A 146 -7.58 -0.64 -0.77
N PRO A 147 -8.73 -1.35 -0.93
CA PRO A 147 -9.22 -2.25 0.09
C PRO A 147 -8.33 -3.46 0.40
N ARG A 148 -7.42 -3.81 -0.50
CA ARG A 148 -6.56 -5.00 -0.37
C ARG A 148 -5.06 -4.70 -0.30
N LEU A 149 -4.67 -3.43 -0.44
CA LEU A 149 -3.28 -2.98 -0.35
C LEU A 149 -2.98 -2.53 1.07
N ASN A 150 -2.27 -3.37 1.83
CA ASN A 150 -2.01 -3.16 3.24
C ASN A 150 -0.51 -2.95 3.49
N GLY A 151 -0.18 -2.10 4.47
CA GLY A 151 1.18 -1.88 4.91
C GLY A 151 1.27 -1.67 6.42
N PHE A 152 2.37 -2.16 7.02
CA PHE A 152 2.70 -1.91 8.41
C PHE A 152 4.02 -1.16 8.49
N GLU A 153 4.09 -0.13 9.29
CA GLU A 153 5.31 0.66 9.51
C GLU A 153 5.42 1.07 10.97
N LEU A 154 6.61 0.93 11.54
CA LEU A 154 6.89 1.26 12.92
C LEU A 154 7.25 2.73 13.11
N LEU A 155 7.93 3.34 12.13
CA LEU A 155 8.47 4.69 12.23
C LEU A 155 7.49 5.72 11.67
N MET A 156 7.10 6.68 12.49
CA MET A 156 6.16 7.75 12.10
C MET A 156 6.57 8.49 10.83
N ALA A 157 7.86 8.80 10.68
CA ALA A 157 8.34 9.54 9.52
C ALA A 157 8.24 8.72 8.23
N SER A 158 8.65 7.43 8.25
CA SER A 158 8.49 6.51 7.12
C SER A 158 7.02 6.30 6.77
N TYR A 159 6.17 6.12 7.78
CA TYR A 159 4.72 6.03 7.64
C TYR A 159 4.13 7.25 6.92
N ALA A 160 4.47 8.47 7.35
CA ALA A 160 4.00 9.69 6.71
C ALA A 160 4.48 9.81 5.26
N MET A 161 5.75 9.43 5.01
CA MET A 161 6.31 9.42 3.66
C MET A 161 5.64 8.40 2.75
N ALA A 162 5.29 7.22 3.28
CA ALA A 162 4.55 6.21 2.51
C ALA A 162 3.17 6.72 2.06
N HIS A 163 2.43 7.37 2.96
CA HIS A 163 1.14 7.99 2.61
C HIS A 163 1.29 9.07 1.53
N LEU A 164 2.26 9.99 1.70
CA LEU A 164 2.53 11.04 0.73
C LEU A 164 2.90 10.45 -0.65
N LYS A 165 3.78 9.46 -0.67
CA LYS A 165 4.22 8.80 -1.90
C LYS A 165 3.07 8.11 -2.62
N MET A 166 2.22 7.41 -1.89
CA MET A 166 1.06 6.73 -2.46
C MET A 166 0.04 7.72 -3.04
N ASP A 167 -0.21 8.83 -2.35
CA ASP A 167 -1.10 9.89 -2.81
C ASP A 167 -0.57 10.55 -4.10
N MET A 168 0.71 10.91 -4.12
CA MET A 168 1.36 11.46 -5.30
C MET A 168 1.31 10.50 -6.48
N LEU A 169 1.65 9.21 -6.26
CA LEU A 169 1.63 8.19 -7.30
C LEU A 169 0.23 8.01 -7.89
N LEU A 170 -0.80 7.88 -7.07
CA LEU A 170 -2.16 7.72 -7.57
C LEU A 170 -2.62 8.96 -8.33
N THR A 171 -2.26 10.16 -7.87
CA THR A 171 -2.53 11.40 -8.59
C THR A 171 -1.85 11.41 -9.97
N GLU A 172 -0.60 10.99 -10.06
CA GLU A 172 0.16 10.89 -11.33
C GLU A 172 -0.46 9.86 -12.30
N THR A 173 -1.08 8.78 -11.79
CA THR A 173 -1.80 7.80 -12.62
C THR A 173 -3.16 8.28 -13.10
N GLY A 174 -3.58 9.50 -12.73
CA GLY A 174 -4.87 10.07 -13.08
C GLY A 174 -6.04 9.56 -12.23
N TYR A 175 -5.76 8.93 -11.10
CA TYR A 175 -6.79 8.56 -10.14
C TYR A 175 -7.51 9.80 -9.60
N LYS A 176 -8.84 9.74 -9.59
CA LYS A 176 -9.70 10.78 -9.00
C LYS A 176 -10.49 10.15 -7.86
N PRO A 177 -10.17 10.47 -6.59
CA PRO A 177 -10.91 9.95 -5.46
C PRO A 177 -12.38 10.42 -5.53
N THR A 178 -13.29 9.49 -5.31
CA THR A 178 -14.73 9.76 -5.22
C THR A 178 -15.20 9.90 -3.79
N ASP A 179 -14.46 9.29 -2.87
CA ASP A 179 -14.73 9.22 -1.44
C ASP A 179 -13.47 9.51 -0.64
N ASP A 180 -13.60 9.82 0.63
CA ASP A 180 -12.50 10.03 1.57
C ASP A 180 -11.89 8.68 2.01
N GLN A 181 -11.35 7.93 1.04
CA GLN A 181 -10.71 6.64 1.27
C GLN A 181 -9.28 6.81 1.75
N ARG A 182 -8.98 6.21 2.90
CA ARG A 182 -7.64 6.16 3.46
C ARG A 182 -6.88 4.93 2.98
N PHE A 183 -5.59 5.10 2.65
CA PHE A 183 -4.69 3.98 2.44
C PHE A 183 -4.59 3.12 3.70
N ARG A 184 -4.56 1.81 3.52
CA ARG A 184 -4.46 0.84 4.60
C ARG A 184 -3.00 0.62 5.03
N ILE A 185 -2.28 1.71 5.22
CA ILE A 185 -0.95 1.72 5.82
C ILE A 185 -1.14 2.09 7.29
N PHE A 186 -0.65 1.26 8.20
CA PHE A 186 -0.87 1.40 9.64
C PHE A 186 0.45 1.62 10.36
N LEU A 187 0.45 2.60 11.28
CA LEU A 187 1.56 2.80 12.19
C LEU A 187 1.45 1.76 13.31
N THR A 188 2.24 0.70 13.20
CA THR A 188 2.15 -0.43 14.13
C THR A 188 3.44 -1.24 14.14
N ASN A 189 3.63 -2.02 15.18
CA ASN A 189 4.67 -3.04 15.23
C ASN A 189 4.15 -4.32 14.55
N SER A 190 4.90 -4.83 13.58
CA SER A 190 4.57 -6.06 12.83
C SER A 190 5.23 -7.32 13.43
N LEU A 191 6.04 -7.16 14.48
CA LEU A 191 6.76 -8.23 15.18
C LEU A 191 6.04 -8.65 16.45
#